data_6ba63d3bb5c88e1e9abcfa8ebe0dee5d
#
_entry.id   6ba63d3bb5c88e1e9abcfa8ebe0dee5d
#
_cell.length_a   1.000
_cell.length_b   1.000
_cell.length_c   1.000
_cell.angle_alpha   90.00
_cell.angle_beta   90.00
_cell.angle_gamma   90.00
#
_symmetry.space_group_name_H-M   'P 1'
#
loop_
_entity.id
_entity.type
_entity.pdbx_description
1 polymer ?
#
loop_
_entity_poly.entity_id
_entity_poly.type
_entity_poly.pdbx_seq_one_letter_code
_entity_poly.pdbx_strand_id
1 'polypeptide(L)'
;MTTPFDSILTGVDSGRYQIAANDFNYNEERAQKYSFSDPISRSNYAITSAEGTKYTSLDDLSGKTTEVLPGSNYAQLLENWNHANADKTPITINYASSSTGLSTRVQHIQEGKIDFILYDVISSEYIVKDQGYKLAVNKIKDDIGMKTDGLEYLLFSNDKQGKELKTFVNKRIKELKKDGTLTKLSKEYFGGDYVSHLK
;
A
#
# COMPACT_ATOMS: atom_id res chain seq x y z
N MET A 1 15.19 -6.12 10.06
CA MET A 1 14.90 -7.53 9.71
C MET A 1 13.76 -7.52 8.72
N THR A 2 13.89 -8.18 7.59
CA THR A 2 12.80 -8.38 6.61
C THR A 2 12.08 -9.69 6.93
N THR A 3 10.75 -9.72 6.75
CA THR A 3 9.89 -10.88 7.00
C THR A 3 8.70 -10.84 6.02
N PRO A 4 8.06 -11.98 5.70
CA PRO A 4 6.83 -11.98 4.90
C PRO A 4 5.77 -11.06 5.50
N PHE A 5 4.96 -10.43 4.65
CA PHE A 5 3.99 -9.41 5.05
C PHE A 5 3.01 -9.88 6.14
N ASP A 6 2.46 -11.07 6.02
CA ASP A 6 1.54 -11.69 6.99
C ASP A 6 2.18 -11.94 8.37
N SER A 7 3.51 -12.08 8.41
CA SER A 7 4.26 -12.34 9.64
C SER A 7 4.67 -11.06 10.38
N ILE A 8 4.53 -9.87 9.78
CA ILE A 8 4.96 -8.61 10.40
C ILE A 8 4.14 -8.33 11.65
N LEU A 9 2.83 -8.31 11.54
CA LEU A 9 1.94 -7.97 12.65
C LEU A 9 1.95 -9.04 13.74
N THR A 10 2.00 -10.33 13.37
CA THR A 10 2.20 -11.43 14.33
C THR A 10 3.48 -11.26 15.14
N GLY A 11 4.54 -10.74 14.51
CA GLY A 11 5.79 -10.43 15.21
C GLY A 11 5.67 -9.26 16.20
N VAL A 12 4.79 -8.28 15.92
CA VAL A 12 4.46 -7.20 16.87
C VAL A 12 3.62 -7.75 18.02
N ASP A 13 2.60 -8.57 17.73
CA ASP A 13 1.71 -9.17 18.74
C ASP A 13 2.48 -10.04 19.75
N SER A 14 3.48 -10.78 19.27
CA SER A 14 4.33 -11.61 20.12
C SER A 14 5.44 -10.86 20.85
N GLY A 15 5.57 -9.53 20.64
CA GLY A 15 6.66 -8.72 21.19
C GLY A 15 8.04 -8.96 20.55
N ARG A 16 8.11 -9.78 19.49
CA ARG A 16 9.33 -10.04 18.73
C ARG A 16 9.82 -8.79 17.99
N TYR A 17 8.89 -7.98 17.50
CA TYR A 17 9.13 -6.70 16.87
C TYR A 17 8.45 -5.59 17.66
N GLN A 18 9.12 -4.47 17.81
CA GLN A 18 8.58 -3.30 18.51
C GLN A 18 7.90 -2.32 17.56
N ILE A 19 8.27 -2.37 16.27
CA ILE A 19 7.78 -1.49 15.21
C ILE A 19 7.55 -2.33 13.96
N ALA A 20 6.37 -2.20 13.36
CA ALA A 20 6.12 -2.66 12.00
C ALA A 20 6.34 -1.48 11.04
N ALA A 21 7.33 -1.63 10.15
CA ALA A 21 7.66 -0.67 9.12
C ALA A 21 7.40 -1.29 7.74
N ASN A 22 6.41 -0.76 7.07
CA ASN A 22 5.99 -1.08 5.72
C ASN A 22 5.09 0.09 5.24
N ASP A 23 4.52 0.01 4.06
CA ASP A 23 3.49 0.92 3.55
C ASP A 23 2.10 0.64 4.18
N PHE A 24 2.04 0.57 5.50
CA PHE A 24 0.78 0.31 6.19
C PHE A 24 -0.17 1.51 6.08
N ASN A 25 -1.27 1.30 5.36
CA ASN A 25 -2.37 2.25 5.36
C ASN A 25 -3.27 2.04 6.58
N TYR A 26 -4.03 3.07 6.92
CA TYR A 26 -5.05 2.99 7.96
C TYR A 26 -6.22 2.11 7.51
N ASN A 27 -6.70 1.25 8.42
CA ASN A 27 -8.04 0.67 8.38
C ASN A 27 -8.55 0.44 9.80
N GLU A 28 -9.86 0.35 9.96
CA GLU A 28 -10.54 0.24 11.26
C GLU A 28 -10.13 -1.02 12.03
N GLU A 29 -9.98 -2.15 11.34
CA GLU A 29 -9.58 -3.41 11.98
C GLU A 29 -8.19 -3.30 12.61
N ARG A 30 -7.24 -2.74 11.86
CA ARG A 30 -5.89 -2.48 12.37
C ARG A 30 -5.89 -1.47 13.51
N ALA A 31 -6.73 -0.41 13.43
CA ALA A 31 -6.79 0.61 14.45
C ALA A 31 -7.32 0.10 15.81
N GLN A 32 -8.10 -0.96 15.80
CA GLN A 32 -8.54 -1.63 17.03
C GLN A 32 -7.40 -2.38 17.74
N LYS A 33 -6.41 -2.87 17.00
CA LYS A 33 -5.33 -3.74 17.52
C LYS A 33 -4.01 -3.01 17.71
N TYR A 34 -3.72 -2.02 16.87
CA TYR A 34 -2.40 -1.36 16.78
C TYR A 34 -2.51 0.15 16.93
N SER A 35 -1.43 0.76 17.41
CA SER A 35 -1.24 2.20 17.44
C SER A 35 -0.51 2.64 16.16
N PHE A 36 -1.04 3.64 15.46
CA PHE A 36 -0.44 4.22 14.26
C PHE A 36 0.45 5.41 14.60
N SER A 37 1.59 5.56 13.93
CA SER A 37 2.40 6.77 13.98
C SER A 37 1.68 7.98 13.37
N ASP A 38 2.30 9.14 13.41
CA ASP A 38 2.04 10.20 12.43
C ASP A 38 2.40 9.66 11.03
N PRO A 39 1.72 10.10 9.94
CA PRO A 39 2.01 9.58 8.61
C PRO A 39 3.44 9.93 8.18
N ILE A 40 4.11 8.99 7.53
CA ILE A 40 5.50 9.14 7.04
C ILE A 40 5.56 9.52 5.57
N SER A 41 4.58 9.13 4.78
CA SER A 41 4.45 9.41 3.35
C SER A 41 2.99 9.40 2.91
N ARG A 42 2.74 9.89 1.72
CA ARG A 42 1.48 9.71 1.01
C ARG A 42 1.74 9.24 -0.41
N SER A 43 1.26 8.05 -0.73
CA SER A 43 1.23 7.51 -2.08
C SER A 43 -0.21 7.31 -2.53
N ASN A 44 -0.54 7.79 -3.73
CA ASN A 44 -1.84 7.50 -4.33
C ASN A 44 -1.88 6.05 -4.82
N TYR A 45 -3.09 5.52 -5.01
CA TYR A 45 -3.26 4.22 -5.65
C TYR A 45 -3.12 4.31 -7.16
N ALA A 46 -2.57 3.26 -7.74
CA ALA A 46 -2.45 3.10 -9.18
C ALA A 46 -2.89 1.70 -9.62
N ILE A 47 -3.37 1.63 -10.84
CA ILE A 47 -3.69 0.38 -11.52
C ILE A 47 -2.59 0.13 -12.55
N THR A 48 -1.82 -0.95 -12.35
CA THR A 48 -0.85 -1.44 -13.33
C THR A 48 -1.56 -2.47 -14.20
N SER A 49 -1.46 -2.34 -15.52
CA SER A 49 -2.15 -3.19 -16.50
C SER A 49 -1.36 -3.28 -17.80
N ALA A 50 -1.85 -4.06 -18.77
CA ALA A 50 -1.22 -4.18 -20.09
C ALA A 50 -1.01 -2.82 -20.76
N GLU A 51 0.04 -2.69 -21.55
CA GLU A 51 0.36 -1.48 -22.31
C GLU A 51 -0.85 -1.00 -23.15
N GLY A 52 -1.11 0.29 -23.14
CA GLY A 52 -2.24 0.89 -23.85
C GLY A 52 -3.59 0.82 -23.12
N THR A 53 -3.67 0.10 -21.99
CA THR A 53 -4.89 0.06 -21.19
C THR A 53 -5.00 1.32 -20.33
N LYS A 54 -6.23 1.82 -20.17
CA LYS A 54 -6.53 3.05 -19.40
C LYS A 54 -7.54 2.78 -18.29
N TYR A 55 -7.17 1.96 -17.32
CA TYR A 55 -7.95 1.78 -16.09
C TYR A 55 -7.61 2.90 -15.11
N THR A 56 -8.57 3.78 -14.80
CA THR A 56 -8.38 4.96 -13.94
C THR A 56 -9.37 5.03 -12.78
N SER A 57 -10.28 4.07 -12.70
CA SER A 57 -11.27 3.92 -11.64
C SER A 57 -11.45 2.44 -11.27
N LEU A 58 -12.05 2.15 -10.12
CA LEU A 58 -12.39 0.77 -9.74
C LEU A 58 -13.48 0.18 -10.66
N ASP A 59 -14.33 1.03 -11.22
CA ASP A 59 -15.39 0.62 -12.17
C ASP A 59 -14.83 0.01 -13.47
N ASP A 60 -13.66 0.49 -13.91
CA ASP A 60 -12.97 -0.06 -15.08
C ASP A 60 -12.49 -1.51 -14.86
N LEU A 61 -12.49 -1.97 -13.60
CA LEU A 61 -12.00 -3.29 -13.20
C LEU A 61 -13.10 -4.36 -13.13
N SER A 62 -14.36 -3.99 -13.38
CA SER A 62 -15.49 -4.93 -13.43
C SER A 62 -15.18 -6.10 -14.37
N GLY A 63 -15.31 -7.34 -13.89
CA GLY A 63 -15.04 -8.57 -14.65
C GLY A 63 -13.56 -8.85 -14.92
N LYS A 64 -12.63 -8.07 -14.35
CA LYS A 64 -11.17 -8.25 -14.49
C LYS A 64 -10.60 -9.12 -13.37
N THR A 65 -9.43 -9.69 -13.61
CA THR A 65 -8.72 -10.58 -12.69
C THR A 65 -7.48 -9.91 -12.13
N THR A 66 -7.25 -10.06 -10.84
CA THR A 66 -6.06 -9.54 -10.15
C THR A 66 -5.49 -10.52 -9.13
N GLU A 67 -4.30 -10.21 -8.64
CA GLU A 67 -3.66 -10.85 -7.49
C GLU A 67 -3.38 -9.84 -6.39
N VAL A 68 -3.75 -10.21 -5.16
CA VAL A 68 -3.52 -9.41 -3.95
C VAL A 68 -2.90 -10.25 -2.84
N LEU A 69 -2.27 -9.59 -1.87
CA LEU A 69 -1.88 -10.26 -0.62
C LEU A 69 -3.06 -10.26 0.35
N PRO A 70 -3.35 -11.41 1.02
CA PRO A 70 -4.37 -11.47 2.04
C PRO A 70 -4.16 -10.40 3.12
N GLY A 71 -5.23 -9.76 3.58
CA GLY A 71 -5.19 -8.73 4.62
C GLY A 71 -4.55 -7.40 4.21
N SER A 72 -4.22 -7.22 2.93
CA SER A 72 -3.79 -5.91 2.42
C SER A 72 -4.97 -4.96 2.25
N ASN A 73 -4.71 -3.65 2.32
CA ASN A 73 -5.73 -2.64 2.01
C ASN A 73 -6.23 -2.74 0.57
N TYR A 74 -5.38 -3.19 -0.34
CA TYR A 74 -5.75 -3.39 -1.74
C TYR A 74 -6.79 -4.50 -1.90
N ALA A 75 -6.63 -5.62 -1.18
CA ALA A 75 -7.63 -6.68 -1.12
C ALA A 75 -8.96 -6.14 -0.60
N GLN A 76 -8.93 -5.47 0.54
CA GLN A 76 -10.11 -4.88 1.17
C GLN A 76 -10.86 -3.89 0.27
N LEU A 77 -10.14 -3.03 -0.45
CA LEU A 77 -10.76 -2.08 -1.39
C LEU A 77 -11.52 -2.79 -2.51
N LEU A 78 -10.93 -3.83 -3.09
CA LEU A 78 -11.55 -4.59 -4.17
C LEU A 78 -12.73 -5.45 -3.68
N GLU A 79 -12.60 -6.07 -2.50
CA GLU A 79 -13.68 -6.80 -1.85
C GLU A 79 -14.88 -5.88 -1.54
N ASN A 80 -14.60 -4.69 -0.98
CA ASN A 80 -15.62 -3.68 -0.70
C ASN A 80 -16.30 -3.20 -1.98
N TRP A 81 -15.54 -2.99 -3.06
CA TRP A 81 -16.12 -2.63 -4.34
C TRP A 81 -17.05 -3.72 -4.88
N ASN A 82 -16.63 -4.99 -4.85
CA ASN A 82 -17.47 -6.13 -5.26
C ASN A 82 -18.77 -6.20 -4.44
N HIS A 83 -18.67 -5.99 -3.14
CA HIS A 83 -19.84 -6.00 -2.25
C HIS A 83 -20.80 -4.84 -2.54
N ALA A 84 -20.26 -3.64 -2.75
CA ALA A 84 -21.06 -2.43 -3.02
C ALA A 84 -21.69 -2.42 -4.43
N ASN A 85 -21.14 -3.21 -5.37
CA ASN A 85 -21.57 -3.26 -6.76
C ASN A 85 -22.01 -4.69 -7.18
N ALA A 86 -22.87 -5.29 -6.37
CA ALA A 86 -23.34 -6.67 -6.59
C ALA A 86 -24.15 -6.86 -7.90
N ASP A 87 -24.57 -5.77 -8.52
CA ASP A 87 -25.25 -5.73 -9.84
C ASP A 87 -24.25 -5.76 -11.01
N LYS A 88 -22.98 -5.52 -10.78
CA LYS A 88 -21.92 -5.57 -11.80
C LYS A 88 -21.21 -6.92 -11.81
N THR A 89 -20.47 -7.19 -12.88
CA THR A 89 -19.59 -8.38 -12.91
C THR A 89 -18.49 -8.21 -11.88
N PRO A 90 -18.33 -9.15 -10.92
CA PRO A 90 -17.35 -8.99 -9.87
C PRO A 90 -15.92 -9.03 -10.40
N ILE A 91 -15.04 -8.31 -9.71
CA ILE A 91 -13.59 -8.44 -9.89
C ILE A 91 -13.18 -9.82 -9.34
N THR A 92 -12.45 -10.61 -10.12
CA THR A 92 -11.88 -11.87 -9.67
C THR A 92 -10.60 -11.59 -8.87
N ILE A 93 -10.63 -11.86 -7.58
CA ILE A 93 -9.54 -11.59 -6.65
C ILE A 93 -8.82 -12.92 -6.33
N ASN A 94 -7.61 -13.08 -6.83
CA ASN A 94 -6.74 -14.20 -6.48
C ASN A 94 -5.83 -13.80 -5.31
N TYR A 95 -5.75 -14.65 -4.29
CA TYR A 95 -4.88 -14.40 -3.15
C TYR A 95 -3.52 -15.05 -3.37
N ALA A 96 -2.51 -14.21 -3.55
CA ALA A 96 -1.13 -14.67 -3.68
C ALA A 96 -0.54 -15.09 -2.32
N SER A 97 0.46 -15.95 -2.35
CA SER A 97 1.26 -16.22 -1.15
C SER A 97 1.95 -14.95 -0.66
N SER A 98 2.06 -14.78 0.66
CA SER A 98 2.77 -13.65 1.27
C SER A 98 4.25 -13.55 0.88
N SER A 99 4.83 -14.63 0.38
CA SER A 99 6.19 -14.66 -0.20
C SER A 99 6.24 -14.20 -1.65
N THR A 100 5.09 -14.06 -2.33
CA THR A 100 5.01 -13.59 -3.71
C THR A 100 5.16 -12.09 -3.76
N GLY A 101 6.34 -11.60 -4.14
CA GLY A 101 6.65 -10.18 -4.23
C GLY A 101 5.81 -9.45 -5.30
N LEU A 102 5.75 -8.12 -5.19
CA LEU A 102 5.05 -7.28 -6.17
C LEU A 102 5.61 -7.47 -7.59
N SER A 103 6.93 -7.60 -7.74
CA SER A 103 7.57 -7.83 -9.04
C SER A 103 7.03 -9.09 -9.73
N THR A 104 6.89 -10.21 -9.01
CA THR A 104 6.32 -11.44 -9.55
C THR A 104 4.87 -11.26 -10.00
N ARG A 105 4.05 -10.57 -9.20
CA ARG A 105 2.65 -10.31 -9.54
C ARG A 105 2.51 -9.40 -10.75
N VAL A 106 3.37 -8.38 -10.87
CA VAL A 106 3.44 -7.51 -12.05
C VAL A 106 3.86 -8.30 -13.30
N GLN A 107 4.79 -9.26 -13.15
CA GLN A 107 5.16 -10.17 -14.24
C GLN A 107 3.96 -10.99 -14.74
N HIS A 108 3.04 -11.39 -13.86
CA HIS A 108 1.82 -12.12 -14.26
C HIS A 108 0.90 -11.28 -15.18
N ILE A 109 0.93 -9.95 -15.11
CA ILE A 109 0.25 -9.09 -16.09
C ILE A 109 0.93 -9.23 -17.46
N GLN A 110 2.26 -9.15 -17.50
CA GLN A 110 3.04 -9.28 -18.74
C GLN A 110 2.83 -10.65 -19.42
N GLU A 111 2.58 -11.69 -18.62
CA GLU A 111 2.30 -13.06 -19.06
C GLU A 111 0.81 -13.30 -19.41
N GLY A 112 -0.06 -12.31 -19.20
CA GLY A 112 -1.49 -12.43 -19.44
C GLY A 112 -2.24 -13.36 -18.47
N LYS A 113 -1.66 -13.65 -17.30
CA LYS A 113 -2.30 -14.47 -16.25
C LYS A 113 -3.35 -13.72 -15.46
N ILE A 114 -3.15 -12.41 -15.31
CA ILE A 114 -4.06 -11.47 -14.65
C ILE A 114 -4.15 -10.19 -15.49
N ASP A 115 -5.22 -9.43 -15.30
CA ASP A 115 -5.47 -8.21 -16.06
C ASP A 115 -4.79 -6.99 -15.44
N PHE A 116 -4.70 -6.94 -14.11
CA PHE A 116 -4.18 -5.77 -13.40
C PHE A 116 -3.63 -6.09 -12.01
N ILE A 117 -2.87 -5.13 -11.47
CA ILE A 117 -2.53 -5.01 -10.05
C ILE A 117 -2.95 -3.64 -9.57
N LEU A 118 -3.69 -3.59 -8.46
CA LEU A 118 -3.94 -2.37 -7.68
C LEU A 118 -2.87 -2.27 -6.60
N TYR A 119 -2.09 -1.19 -6.62
CA TYR A 119 -1.02 -0.95 -5.64
C TYR A 119 -0.73 0.54 -5.49
N ASP A 120 0.22 0.92 -4.63
CA ASP A 120 0.69 2.30 -4.58
C ASP A 120 1.43 2.70 -5.86
N VAL A 121 1.33 3.99 -6.21
CA VAL A 121 1.91 4.50 -7.45
C VAL A 121 3.44 4.44 -7.47
N ILE A 122 4.08 4.67 -6.31
CA ILE A 122 5.54 4.74 -6.19
C ILE A 122 6.15 3.38 -6.52
N SER A 123 5.69 2.34 -5.83
CA SER A 123 6.18 0.96 -6.04
C SER A 123 5.84 0.45 -7.44
N SER A 124 4.65 0.78 -7.95
CA SER A 124 4.21 0.38 -9.29
C SER A 124 5.09 1.01 -10.39
N GLU A 125 5.30 2.32 -10.35
CA GLU A 125 6.16 3.05 -11.30
C GLU A 125 7.62 2.55 -11.21
N TYR A 126 8.13 2.35 -9.98
CA TYR A 126 9.48 1.85 -9.76
C TYR A 126 9.69 0.46 -10.40
N ILE A 127 8.83 -0.51 -10.09
CA ILE A 127 8.98 -1.88 -10.57
C ILE A 127 8.83 -1.96 -12.08
N VAL A 128 7.83 -1.28 -12.65
CA VAL A 128 7.63 -1.28 -14.11
C VAL A 128 8.86 -0.71 -14.83
N LYS A 129 9.43 0.38 -14.31
CA LYS A 129 10.63 1.00 -14.86
C LYS A 129 11.89 0.16 -14.64
N ASP A 130 12.13 -0.28 -13.41
CA ASP A 130 13.35 -1.02 -13.01
C ASP A 130 13.47 -2.36 -13.74
N GLN A 131 12.36 -3.07 -13.89
CA GLN A 131 12.31 -4.35 -14.58
C GLN A 131 12.13 -4.24 -16.11
N GLY A 132 11.95 -3.02 -16.62
CA GLY A 132 11.78 -2.77 -18.05
C GLY A 132 10.48 -3.34 -18.64
N TYR A 133 9.43 -3.49 -17.82
CA TYR A 133 8.14 -3.98 -18.30
C TYR A 133 7.45 -2.97 -19.22
N LYS A 134 6.81 -3.47 -20.27
CA LYS A 134 5.91 -2.67 -21.13
C LYS A 134 4.49 -2.72 -20.60
N LEU A 135 4.23 -1.98 -19.52
CA LEU A 135 2.96 -1.93 -18.81
C LEU A 135 2.54 -0.49 -18.57
N ALA A 136 1.24 -0.26 -18.49
CA ALA A 136 0.67 1.02 -18.12
C ALA A 136 0.51 1.10 -16.61
N VAL A 137 0.90 2.23 -16.00
CA VAL A 137 0.63 2.57 -14.60
C VAL A 137 -0.28 3.80 -14.60
N ASN A 138 -1.54 3.62 -14.25
CA ASN A 138 -2.55 4.67 -14.25
C ASN A 138 -2.94 5.01 -12.82
N LYS A 139 -2.77 6.28 -12.42
CA LYS A 139 -3.26 6.77 -11.12
C LYS A 139 -4.77 6.76 -11.08
N ILE A 140 -5.35 6.28 -10.00
CA ILE A 140 -6.78 6.37 -9.78
C ILE A 140 -7.15 7.84 -9.58
N LYS A 141 -8.21 8.29 -10.26
CA LYS A 141 -8.67 9.67 -10.25
C LYS A 141 -9.65 9.96 -9.12
N ASP A 142 -10.36 8.94 -8.68
CA ASP A 142 -11.43 9.07 -7.70
C ASP A 142 -10.87 9.00 -6.27
N ASP A 143 -11.51 9.71 -5.35
CA ASP A 143 -11.34 9.45 -3.92
C ASP A 143 -11.99 8.07 -3.63
N ILE A 144 -11.15 7.04 -3.48
CA ILE A 144 -11.62 5.66 -3.31
C ILE A 144 -11.82 5.27 -1.86
N GLY A 145 -12.10 6.25 -0.98
CA GLY A 145 -12.44 5.91 0.38
C GLY A 145 -12.27 7.03 1.40
N MET A 146 -11.35 6.90 2.34
CA MET A 146 -11.24 7.78 3.49
C MET A 146 -10.18 8.88 3.29
N LYS A 147 -10.26 9.96 4.09
CA LYS A 147 -9.23 11.02 4.12
C LYS A 147 -7.81 10.52 4.41
N THR A 148 -7.71 9.31 4.95
CA THR A 148 -6.46 8.62 5.27
C THR A 148 -5.91 7.79 4.11
N ASP A 149 -6.62 7.72 2.98
CA ASP A 149 -6.18 6.92 1.84
C ASP A 149 -4.85 7.42 1.28
N GLY A 150 -4.00 6.45 0.97
CA GLY A 150 -2.64 6.69 0.54
C GLY A 150 -1.69 7.19 1.62
N LEU A 151 -2.15 7.49 2.84
CA LEU A 151 -1.24 7.78 3.96
C LEU A 151 -0.61 6.49 4.48
N GLU A 152 0.69 6.54 4.69
CA GLU A 152 1.52 5.41 5.13
C GLU A 152 2.04 5.65 6.54
N TYR A 153 2.04 4.59 7.35
CA TYR A 153 2.28 4.66 8.79
C TYR A 153 3.22 3.56 9.27
N LEU A 154 3.89 3.82 10.37
CA LEU A 154 4.49 2.79 11.21
C LEU A 154 3.45 2.29 12.21
N LEU A 155 3.45 0.99 12.54
CA LEU A 155 2.56 0.41 13.53
C LEU A 155 3.33 -0.06 14.77
N PHE A 156 2.65 0.03 15.90
CA PHE A 156 3.14 -0.35 17.22
C PHE A 156 2.08 -1.19 17.94
N SER A 157 2.49 -1.99 18.93
CA SER A 157 1.53 -2.62 19.85
C SER A 157 0.67 -1.55 20.55
N ASN A 158 -0.57 -1.90 20.90
CA ASN A 158 -1.50 -0.96 21.56
C ASN A 158 -1.37 -0.97 23.09
N ASP A 159 -0.30 -1.57 23.64
CA ASP A 159 0.05 -1.55 25.04
C ASP A 159 0.77 -0.25 25.45
N LYS A 160 1.15 -0.17 26.72
CA LYS A 160 1.88 0.99 27.28
C LYS A 160 3.22 1.23 26.56
N GLN A 161 4.00 0.17 26.36
CA GLN A 161 5.33 0.28 25.74
C GLN A 161 5.24 0.73 24.29
N GLY A 162 4.30 0.17 23.51
CA GLY A 162 4.08 0.58 22.12
C GLY A 162 3.64 2.04 22.01
N LYS A 163 2.79 2.52 22.91
CA LYS A 163 2.34 3.93 22.95
C LYS A 163 3.49 4.90 23.32
N GLU A 164 4.35 4.53 24.26
CA GLU A 164 5.53 5.31 24.61
C GLU A 164 6.51 5.39 23.44
N LEU A 165 6.78 4.26 22.79
CA LEU A 165 7.65 4.19 21.62
C LEU A 165 7.09 5.00 20.45
N LYS A 166 5.76 4.89 20.18
CA LYS A 166 5.09 5.72 19.18
C LYS A 166 5.28 7.21 19.44
N THR A 167 5.15 7.65 20.69
CA THR A 167 5.33 9.06 21.07
C THR A 167 6.74 9.54 20.75
N PHE A 168 7.75 8.74 21.06
CA PHE A 168 9.14 9.03 20.71
C PHE A 168 9.34 9.09 19.20
N VAL A 169 8.83 8.10 18.46
CA VAL A 169 8.96 8.02 17.00
C VAL A 169 8.25 9.19 16.32
N ASN A 170 7.06 9.56 16.76
CA ASN A 170 6.33 10.71 16.21
C ASN A 170 7.11 12.03 16.40
N LYS A 171 7.78 12.20 17.54
CA LYS A 171 8.67 13.35 17.74
C LYS A 171 9.77 13.36 16.66
N ARG A 172 10.41 12.21 16.40
CA ARG A 172 11.46 12.10 15.37
C ARG A 172 10.91 12.31 13.96
N ILE A 173 9.73 11.79 13.63
CA ILE A 173 9.08 12.03 12.34
C ILE A 173 8.89 13.53 12.13
N LYS A 174 8.39 14.26 13.14
CA LYS A 174 8.21 15.73 13.06
C LYS A 174 9.52 16.48 12.84
N GLU A 175 10.56 16.09 13.55
CA GLU A 175 11.90 16.69 13.39
C GLU A 175 12.44 16.44 11.97
N LEU A 176 12.38 15.20 11.47
CA LEU A 176 12.86 14.81 10.15
C LEU A 176 12.01 15.41 8.98
N LYS A 177 10.73 15.71 9.22
CA LYS A 177 9.91 16.50 8.29
C LYS A 177 10.38 17.96 8.28
N LYS A 178 10.56 18.54 9.47
CA LYS A 178 10.91 19.96 9.63
C LYS A 178 12.29 20.29 9.06
N ASP A 179 13.28 19.42 9.22
CA ASP A 179 14.64 19.63 8.71
C ASP A 179 14.79 19.22 7.22
N GLY A 180 13.73 18.71 6.60
CA GLY A 180 13.69 18.31 5.20
C GLY A 180 14.32 16.95 4.90
N THR A 181 14.76 16.21 5.91
CA THR A 181 15.40 14.89 5.73
C THR A 181 14.47 13.91 5.03
N LEU A 182 13.19 13.78 5.47
CA LEU A 182 12.25 12.87 4.84
C LEU A 182 11.93 13.27 3.40
N THR A 183 11.80 14.56 3.11
CA THR A 183 11.59 15.07 1.75
C THR A 183 12.79 14.75 0.84
N LYS A 184 14.01 14.91 1.37
CA LYS A 184 15.24 14.55 0.62
C LYS A 184 15.27 13.06 0.29
N LEU A 185 15.03 12.20 1.29
CA LEU A 185 14.99 10.75 1.10
C LEU A 185 13.89 10.33 0.11
N SER A 186 12.70 10.95 0.22
CA SER A 186 11.60 10.70 -0.72
C SER A 186 12.01 10.97 -2.17
N LYS A 187 12.66 12.11 -2.43
CA LYS A 187 13.13 12.46 -3.77
C LYS A 187 14.26 11.56 -4.25
N GLU A 188 15.17 11.18 -3.35
CA GLU A 188 16.34 10.36 -3.68
C GLU A 188 15.94 8.92 -4.06
N TYR A 189 15.05 8.30 -3.28
CA TYR A 189 14.70 6.89 -3.44
C TYR A 189 13.44 6.65 -4.28
N PHE A 190 12.49 7.59 -4.30
CA PHE A 190 11.21 7.44 -4.99
C PHE A 190 11.02 8.40 -6.17
N GLY A 191 12.00 9.27 -6.44
CA GLY A 191 11.95 10.21 -7.55
C GLY A 191 10.96 11.37 -7.39
N GLY A 192 10.26 11.47 -6.25
CA GLY A 192 9.24 12.49 -5.98
C GLY A 192 9.13 12.89 -4.52
N ASP A 193 8.43 13.99 -4.26
CA ASP A 193 8.14 14.46 -2.91
C ASP A 193 6.77 13.94 -2.44
N TYR A 194 6.80 12.91 -1.63
CA TYR A 194 5.60 12.26 -1.05
C TYR A 194 5.41 12.60 0.43
N VAL A 195 6.13 13.63 0.94
CA VAL A 195 6.21 13.96 2.37
C VAL A 195 5.82 15.39 2.69
N SER A 196 6.27 16.39 1.92
CA SER A 196 6.18 17.81 2.31
C SER A 196 4.76 18.34 2.48
N HIS A 197 3.77 17.74 1.84
CA HIS A 197 2.35 18.08 1.97
C HIS A 197 1.64 17.43 3.17
N LEU A 198 2.33 16.57 3.92
CA LEU A 198 1.79 15.95 5.13
C LEU A 198 1.84 16.95 6.28
N LYS A 199 0.69 17.29 6.84
CA LYS A 199 0.56 18.12 8.03
C LYS A 199 0.78 17.34 9.30
#